data_cfb73a528ca22da279d4438d423bdc58
#
_entry.id   cfb73a528ca22da279d4438d423bdc58
#
_cell.length_a   1.000
_cell.length_b   1.000
_cell.length_c   1.000
_cell.angle_alpha   90.00
_cell.angle_beta   90.00
_cell.angle_gamma   90.00
#
_symmetry.space_group_name_H-M   'P 1'
#
loop_
_entity.id
_entity.type
_entity.pdbx_description
1 polymer ?
#
loop_
_entity_poly.entity_id
_entity_poly.type
_entity_poly.pdbx_seq_one_letter_code
_entity_poly.pdbx_strand_id
1 'polypeptide(L)'
;MQQQLKAFEAANGAEVIKLQRSLATEKTKRENLTGHLEDLRLLTVEQSLSDTTAELRSIADAEDIVTGATEATEITAAIDEFTSKLIDAQREISVAFAKLQAVTKAAIGRWAAKERPIRDDIEAKRTALEQQGIRLDMAHVAKLTTEEARLQKLLGTLKTWEPHLKGLRTEYASTLARRWSARQKVASLRQAYAIKASRALGEVLTDLQVKLQYVESGYAEQAVDVIASAMSWRTVNHPKARLILEKLTLPSLLAAIAKRQIPPLTSIRNDADLQQFSTSDAKEILEKLSEPSVRADLEKCHVDDLPKLTVTRRIEHADGDRFAKRDFSQLSLGQQQSVLLALILSSDSKRPLIIDQPEDNLDSEFIFHTFVPVLRRAKERRQVIIVTHNANIAVLGDAEQLIVFKSNNDHSKIVARGSIDDADARDASCKILEGAREAFTRRAKIYGIS
;
A
#
# COMPACT_ATOMS: atom_id res chain seq x y z
N MET A 1 5.74 -21.77 -68.82
CA MET A 1 6.34 -21.37 -67.54
C MET A 1 7.79 -20.92 -67.66
N GLN A 2 8.75 -21.77 -68.25
CA GLN A 2 10.15 -21.35 -68.43
C GLN A 2 10.35 -20.17 -69.41
N GLN A 3 9.58 -20.10 -70.51
CA GLN A 3 9.61 -18.96 -71.43
C GLN A 3 9.08 -17.69 -70.82
N GLN A 4 8.03 -17.76 -69.98
CA GLN A 4 7.48 -16.61 -69.26
C GLN A 4 8.44 -16.12 -68.17
N LEU A 5 9.16 -17.05 -67.51
CA LEU A 5 10.17 -16.66 -66.51
C LEU A 5 11.37 -15.97 -67.19
N LYS A 6 11.86 -16.48 -68.34
CA LYS A 6 12.93 -15.84 -69.15
C LYS A 6 12.50 -14.48 -69.68
N ALA A 7 11.25 -14.34 -70.13
CA ALA A 7 10.72 -13.04 -70.57
C ALA A 7 10.56 -12.06 -69.44
N PHE A 8 10.15 -12.52 -68.26
CA PHE A 8 10.09 -11.73 -67.04
C PHE A 8 11.47 -11.23 -66.58
N GLU A 9 12.47 -12.11 -66.59
CA GLU A 9 13.86 -11.74 -66.28
C GLU A 9 14.46 -10.81 -67.36
N ALA A 10 14.20 -11.00 -68.61
CA ALA A 10 14.67 -10.17 -69.74
C ALA A 10 14.06 -8.78 -69.76
N ALA A 11 12.84 -8.62 -69.25
CA ALA A 11 12.14 -7.34 -69.15
C ALA A 11 12.31 -6.62 -67.79
N ASN A 12 13.33 -7.04 -67.05
CA ASN A 12 13.59 -6.42 -65.70
C ASN A 12 12.39 -6.44 -64.73
N GLY A 13 11.55 -7.47 -64.77
CA GLY A 13 10.39 -7.61 -63.89
C GLY A 13 10.76 -7.60 -62.41
N ALA A 14 11.93 -8.15 -62.08
CA ALA A 14 12.49 -8.07 -60.72
C ALA A 14 12.75 -6.64 -60.27
N GLU A 15 13.16 -5.77 -61.22
CA GLU A 15 13.41 -4.36 -60.94
C GLU A 15 12.10 -3.57 -60.65
N VAL A 16 11.01 -3.91 -61.39
CA VAL A 16 9.66 -3.35 -61.14
C VAL A 16 9.20 -3.67 -59.73
N ILE A 17 9.37 -4.91 -59.29
CA ILE A 17 9.05 -5.33 -57.92
C ILE A 17 9.92 -4.60 -56.90
N LYS A 18 11.22 -4.44 -57.17
CA LYS A 18 12.15 -3.72 -56.31
C LYS A 18 11.77 -2.23 -56.17
N LEU A 19 11.41 -1.56 -57.23
CA LEU A 19 10.95 -0.18 -57.22
C LEU A 19 9.63 -0.03 -56.48
N GLN A 20 8.69 -0.95 -56.66
CA GLN A 20 7.42 -0.97 -55.90
C GLN A 20 7.66 -1.11 -54.39
N ARG A 21 8.58 -2.01 -53.97
CA ARG A 21 8.98 -2.16 -52.57
C ARG A 21 9.60 -0.88 -52.01
N SER A 22 10.48 -0.24 -52.79
CA SER A 22 11.08 1.03 -52.39
C SER A 22 10.02 2.12 -52.13
N LEU A 23 9.08 2.29 -53.07
CA LEU A 23 7.98 3.23 -52.96
C LEU A 23 7.08 2.95 -51.72
N ALA A 24 6.73 1.67 -51.52
CA ALA A 24 5.92 1.28 -50.36
C ALA A 24 6.65 1.56 -49.04
N THR A 25 7.95 1.26 -48.99
CA THR A 25 8.78 1.53 -47.79
C THR A 25 8.91 3.03 -47.53
N GLU A 26 9.13 3.84 -48.55
CA GLU A 26 9.24 5.28 -48.44
C GLU A 26 7.91 5.93 -48.02
N LYS A 27 6.79 5.46 -48.57
CA LYS A 27 5.44 5.88 -48.15
C LYS A 27 5.21 5.62 -46.66
N THR A 28 5.52 4.40 -46.22
CA THR A 28 5.41 4.03 -44.79
C THR A 28 6.30 4.89 -43.91
N LYS A 29 7.53 5.23 -44.33
CA LYS A 29 8.40 6.13 -43.57
C LYS A 29 7.80 7.55 -43.42
N ARG A 30 7.18 8.09 -44.49
CA ARG A 30 6.52 9.40 -44.42
C ARG A 30 5.30 9.38 -43.52
N GLU A 31 4.48 8.33 -43.59
CA GLU A 31 3.33 8.16 -42.71
C GLU A 31 3.76 8.07 -41.24
N ASN A 32 4.87 7.36 -40.97
CA ASN A 32 5.43 7.27 -39.63
C ASN A 32 5.93 8.62 -39.09
N LEU A 33 6.63 9.40 -39.93
CA LEU A 33 7.07 10.74 -39.52
C LEU A 33 5.88 11.63 -39.19
N THR A 34 4.80 11.53 -39.95
CA THR A 34 3.57 12.30 -39.68
C THR A 34 2.91 11.82 -38.38
N GLY A 35 2.81 10.49 -38.15
CA GLY A 35 2.24 9.94 -36.92
C GLY A 35 3.03 10.31 -35.68
N HIS A 36 4.35 10.18 -35.71
CA HIS A 36 5.18 10.58 -34.55
C HIS A 36 5.19 12.09 -34.26
N LEU A 37 4.99 12.93 -35.27
CA LEU A 37 4.78 14.35 -35.04
C LEU A 37 3.46 14.64 -34.32
N GLU A 38 2.41 13.88 -34.62
CA GLU A 38 1.14 13.98 -33.93
C GLU A 38 1.23 13.44 -32.49
N ASP A 39 1.91 12.31 -32.31
CA ASP A 39 2.19 11.74 -30.99
C ASP A 39 2.99 12.74 -30.12
N LEU A 40 4.00 13.40 -30.70
CA LEU A 40 4.79 14.40 -29.99
C LEU A 40 3.94 15.61 -29.56
N ARG A 41 2.94 15.98 -30.36
CA ARG A 41 1.98 17.03 -29.99
C ARG A 41 1.10 16.66 -28.81
N LEU A 42 0.74 15.37 -28.69
CA LEU A 42 -0.08 14.85 -27.58
C LEU A 42 0.70 14.65 -26.27
N LEU A 43 2.03 14.58 -26.34
CA LEU A 43 2.92 14.46 -25.19
C LEU A 43 3.20 15.78 -24.45
N THR A 44 2.37 16.80 -24.68
CA THR A 44 2.52 18.07 -23.95
C THR A 44 2.28 17.84 -22.45
N VAL A 45 3.34 18.02 -21.68
CA VAL A 45 3.44 17.92 -20.20
C VAL A 45 2.63 19.05 -19.50
N GLU A 46 1.85 19.79 -20.24
CA GLU A 46 1.27 21.09 -19.90
C GLU A 46 0.33 21.06 -18.69
N GLN A 47 -0.59 20.10 -18.62
CA GLN A 47 -1.66 20.15 -17.62
C GLN A 47 -1.19 19.77 -16.20
N SER A 48 -0.40 18.72 -16.05
CA SER A 48 -0.07 18.22 -14.72
C SER A 48 0.89 19.11 -13.92
N LEU A 49 1.82 19.82 -14.59
CA LEU A 49 2.73 20.77 -13.93
C LEU A 49 2.01 22.08 -13.55
N SER A 50 1.12 22.56 -14.39
CA SER A 50 0.32 23.75 -14.11
C SER A 50 -0.64 23.50 -12.95
N ASP A 51 -1.31 22.36 -12.93
CA ASP A 51 -2.23 21.98 -11.85
C ASP A 51 -1.49 21.84 -10.51
N THR A 52 -0.32 21.17 -10.52
CA THR A 52 0.48 20.99 -9.29
C THR A 52 1.04 22.32 -8.77
N THR A 53 1.43 23.27 -9.65
CA THR A 53 1.90 24.59 -9.20
C THR A 53 0.74 25.44 -8.65
N ALA A 54 -0.46 25.31 -9.20
CA ALA A 54 -1.65 25.95 -8.66
C ALA A 54 -2.05 25.41 -7.30
N GLU A 55 -1.96 24.09 -7.10
CA GLU A 55 -2.17 23.46 -5.80
C GLU A 55 -1.16 23.91 -4.76
N LEU A 56 0.14 23.92 -5.09
CA LEU A 56 1.19 24.41 -4.20
C LEU A 56 0.96 25.87 -3.81
N ARG A 57 0.55 26.71 -4.77
CA ARG A 57 0.23 28.11 -4.51
C ARG A 57 -0.96 28.25 -3.57
N SER A 58 -2.02 27.47 -3.75
CA SER A 58 -3.20 27.54 -2.88
C SER A 58 -2.89 27.17 -1.42
N ILE A 59 -1.90 26.29 -1.20
CA ILE A 59 -1.43 25.93 0.14
C ILE A 59 -0.61 27.08 0.76
N ALA A 60 0.22 27.75 -0.04
CA ALA A 60 1.06 28.85 0.43
C ALA A 60 0.28 30.17 0.66
N ASP A 61 -0.80 30.39 -0.09
CA ASP A 61 -1.69 31.56 0.03
C ASP A 61 -2.82 31.38 1.07
N ALA A 62 -2.81 30.31 1.88
CA ALA A 62 -3.88 30.06 2.84
C ALA A 62 -3.95 31.17 3.91
N GLU A 63 -5.14 31.76 4.07
CA GLU A 63 -5.41 32.88 4.99
C GLU A 63 -5.19 32.53 6.48
N ASP A 64 -5.04 31.25 6.80
CA ASP A 64 -4.92 30.72 8.18
C ASP A 64 -3.47 30.59 8.68
N ILE A 65 -2.44 31.04 7.93
CA ILE A 65 -1.04 30.92 8.32
C ILE A 65 -0.69 32.01 9.34
N VAL A 66 -0.70 31.64 10.62
CA VAL A 66 -0.46 32.61 11.73
C VAL A 66 1.02 32.71 12.11
N THR A 67 1.78 31.61 12.05
CA THR A 67 3.17 31.55 12.55
C THR A 67 4.24 31.52 11.48
N GLY A 68 3.89 31.30 10.22
CA GLY A 68 4.83 31.13 9.09
C GLY A 68 4.57 32.10 7.93
N ALA A 69 4.04 33.30 8.19
CA ALA A 69 3.68 34.24 7.11
C ALA A 69 4.86 34.72 6.27
N THR A 70 6.06 34.84 6.85
CA THR A 70 7.30 35.20 6.12
C THR A 70 7.73 34.06 5.21
N GLU A 71 7.75 32.83 5.73
CA GLU A 71 8.11 31.63 5.00
C GLU A 71 7.10 31.33 3.87
N ALA A 72 5.81 31.57 4.12
CA ALA A 72 4.77 31.44 3.10
C ALA A 72 4.99 32.43 1.95
N THR A 73 5.38 33.66 2.24
CA THR A 73 5.71 34.67 1.23
C THR A 73 6.94 34.28 0.40
N GLU A 74 7.98 33.72 1.03
CA GLU A 74 9.15 33.19 0.31
C GLU A 74 8.80 32.01 -0.59
N ILE A 75 7.96 31.09 -0.11
CA ILE A 75 7.47 29.95 -0.89
C ILE A 75 6.63 30.42 -2.08
N THR A 76 5.72 31.37 -1.89
CA THR A 76 4.89 31.93 -2.97
C THR A 76 5.77 32.62 -4.02
N ALA A 77 6.78 33.39 -3.62
CA ALA A 77 7.73 34.01 -4.55
C ALA A 77 8.52 32.99 -5.38
N ALA A 78 8.95 31.89 -4.74
CA ALA A 78 9.66 30.80 -5.42
C ALA A 78 8.74 30.05 -6.41
N ILE A 79 7.46 29.84 -6.06
CA ILE A 79 6.46 29.25 -6.95
C ILE A 79 6.20 30.16 -8.15
N ASP A 80 6.08 31.47 -7.95
CA ASP A 80 5.87 32.44 -9.02
C ASP A 80 7.06 32.50 -9.97
N GLU A 81 8.31 32.49 -9.45
CA GLU A 81 9.52 32.40 -10.26
C GLU A 81 9.54 31.11 -11.09
N PHE A 82 9.27 29.98 -10.47
CA PHE A 82 9.20 28.68 -11.16
C PHE A 82 8.14 28.68 -12.24
N THR A 83 6.93 29.17 -11.93
CA THR A 83 5.80 29.24 -12.86
C THR A 83 6.12 30.13 -14.07
N SER A 84 6.76 31.27 -13.85
CA SER A 84 7.23 32.14 -14.93
C SER A 84 8.20 31.42 -15.86
N LYS A 85 9.23 30.76 -15.30
CA LYS A 85 10.21 29.99 -16.08
C LYS A 85 9.55 28.82 -16.83
N LEU A 86 8.54 28.19 -16.22
CA LEU A 86 7.79 27.12 -16.86
C LEU A 86 7.03 27.63 -18.08
N ILE A 87 6.35 28.78 -17.97
CA ILE A 87 5.61 29.43 -19.07
C ILE A 87 6.59 29.81 -20.22
N ASP A 88 7.74 30.36 -19.89
CA ASP A 88 8.77 30.71 -20.90
C ASP A 88 9.29 29.47 -21.62
N ALA A 89 9.62 28.40 -20.87
CA ALA A 89 10.05 27.13 -21.43
C ALA A 89 8.97 26.49 -22.32
N GLN A 90 7.71 26.53 -21.92
CA GLN A 90 6.58 26.06 -22.72
C GLN A 90 6.45 26.84 -24.04
N ARG A 91 6.62 28.16 -23.98
CA ARG A 91 6.60 29.01 -25.17
C ARG A 91 7.72 28.67 -26.14
N GLU A 92 8.95 28.50 -25.63
CA GLU A 92 10.10 28.09 -26.44
C GLU A 92 9.89 26.71 -27.08
N ILE A 93 9.41 25.74 -26.33
CA ILE A 93 9.07 24.40 -26.82
C ILE A 93 8.00 24.49 -27.90
N SER A 94 6.95 25.26 -27.71
CA SER A 94 5.86 25.45 -28.69
C SER A 94 6.37 26.05 -30.01
N VAL A 95 7.23 27.05 -29.94
CA VAL A 95 7.87 27.67 -31.10
C VAL A 95 8.78 26.69 -31.83
N ALA A 96 9.60 25.95 -31.07
CA ALA A 96 10.49 24.94 -31.64
C ALA A 96 9.70 23.81 -32.32
N PHE A 97 8.60 23.37 -31.72
CA PHE A 97 7.71 22.35 -32.28
C PHE A 97 7.03 22.84 -33.58
N ALA A 98 6.49 24.06 -33.59
CA ALA A 98 5.89 24.64 -34.79
C ALA A 98 6.90 24.71 -35.96
N LYS A 99 8.18 25.05 -35.66
CA LYS A 99 9.25 25.06 -36.64
C LYS A 99 9.55 23.64 -37.15
N LEU A 100 9.67 22.66 -36.23
CA LEU A 100 9.88 21.25 -36.58
C LEU A 100 8.76 20.75 -37.49
N GLN A 101 7.50 21.02 -37.13
CA GLN A 101 6.32 20.62 -37.91
C GLN A 101 6.33 21.23 -39.32
N ALA A 102 6.61 22.54 -39.43
CA ALA A 102 6.68 23.22 -40.72
C ALA A 102 7.77 22.63 -41.63
N VAL A 103 8.98 22.45 -41.09
CA VAL A 103 10.13 21.89 -41.84
C VAL A 103 9.83 20.46 -42.27
N THR A 104 9.32 19.64 -41.37
CA THR A 104 9.01 18.24 -41.68
C THR A 104 7.91 18.11 -42.71
N LYS A 105 6.83 18.89 -42.59
CA LYS A 105 5.72 18.92 -43.57
C LYS A 105 6.20 19.34 -44.96
N ALA A 106 7.03 20.39 -45.02
CA ALA A 106 7.62 20.82 -46.30
C ALA A 106 8.57 19.79 -46.91
N ALA A 107 9.38 19.12 -46.08
CA ALA A 107 10.27 18.07 -46.53
C ALA A 107 9.51 16.86 -47.03
N ILE A 108 8.44 16.40 -46.32
CA ILE A 108 7.56 15.31 -46.76
C ILE A 108 6.90 15.64 -48.11
N GLY A 109 6.42 16.88 -48.29
CA GLY A 109 5.85 17.31 -49.55
C GLY A 109 6.86 17.24 -50.72
N ARG A 110 8.08 17.72 -50.55
CA ARG A 110 9.16 17.59 -51.57
C ARG A 110 9.55 16.14 -51.80
N TRP A 111 9.56 15.30 -50.78
CA TRP A 111 9.83 13.86 -50.90
C TRP A 111 8.75 13.17 -51.71
N ALA A 112 7.47 13.43 -51.43
CA ALA A 112 6.34 12.87 -52.17
C ALA A 112 6.40 13.25 -53.68
N ALA A 113 6.81 14.48 -53.99
CA ALA A 113 6.94 14.92 -55.40
C ALA A 113 7.97 14.09 -56.20
N LYS A 114 8.99 13.54 -55.53
CA LYS A 114 10.01 12.68 -56.17
C LYS A 114 9.52 11.27 -56.52
N GLU A 115 8.33 10.86 -56.07
CA GLU A 115 7.73 9.57 -56.42
C GLU A 115 7.25 9.50 -57.87
N ARG A 116 6.86 10.66 -58.43
CA ARG A 116 6.26 10.71 -59.78
C ARG A 116 7.14 10.07 -60.86
N PRO A 117 8.43 10.45 -61.00
CA PRO A 117 9.28 9.83 -62.01
C PRO A 117 9.49 8.32 -61.80
N ILE A 118 9.48 7.85 -60.53
CA ILE A 118 9.61 6.42 -60.23
C ILE A 118 8.33 5.67 -60.64
N ARG A 119 7.16 6.26 -60.41
CA ARG A 119 5.88 5.69 -60.86
C ARG A 119 5.80 5.61 -62.39
N ASP A 120 6.26 6.66 -63.10
CA ASP A 120 6.29 6.69 -64.55
C ASP A 120 7.24 5.62 -65.11
N ASP A 121 8.39 5.37 -64.45
CA ASP A 121 9.34 4.30 -64.80
C ASP A 121 8.74 2.89 -64.58
N ILE A 122 8.02 2.70 -63.46
CA ILE A 122 7.29 1.45 -63.19
C ILE A 122 6.25 1.16 -64.29
N GLU A 123 5.50 2.18 -64.67
CA GLU A 123 4.44 2.06 -65.68
C GLU A 123 5.03 1.75 -67.07
N ALA A 124 6.14 2.41 -67.44
CA ALA A 124 6.84 2.10 -68.68
C ALA A 124 7.35 0.64 -68.72
N LYS A 125 7.96 0.17 -67.64
CA LYS A 125 8.43 -1.22 -67.51
C LYS A 125 7.27 -2.22 -67.50
N ARG A 126 6.14 -1.89 -66.89
CA ARG A 126 4.91 -2.69 -66.92
C ARG A 126 4.40 -2.85 -68.34
N THR A 127 4.30 -1.78 -69.10
CA THR A 127 3.85 -1.76 -70.48
C THR A 127 4.77 -2.61 -71.35
N ALA A 128 6.08 -2.57 -71.18
CA ALA A 128 7.05 -3.40 -71.84
C ALA A 128 6.85 -4.88 -71.49
N LEU A 129 6.53 -5.26 -70.27
CA LEU A 129 6.21 -6.65 -69.91
C LEU A 129 4.89 -7.13 -70.51
N GLU A 130 3.85 -6.29 -70.55
CA GLU A 130 2.57 -6.62 -71.21
C GLU A 130 2.72 -6.87 -72.73
N GLN A 131 3.55 -6.07 -73.38
CA GLN A 131 3.86 -6.30 -74.82
C GLN A 131 4.59 -7.64 -75.08
N GLN A 132 5.27 -8.18 -74.06
CA GLN A 132 5.90 -9.51 -74.14
C GLN A 132 4.97 -10.63 -73.64
N GLY A 133 3.68 -10.37 -73.46
CA GLY A 133 2.68 -11.35 -73.04
C GLY A 133 2.66 -11.67 -71.53
N ILE A 134 3.39 -10.94 -70.71
CA ILE A 134 3.45 -11.14 -69.29
C ILE A 134 2.51 -10.15 -68.64
N ARG A 135 1.35 -10.60 -68.12
CA ARG A 135 0.43 -9.79 -67.30
C ARG A 135 0.82 -9.88 -65.82
N LEU A 136 1.36 -8.79 -65.33
CA LEU A 136 1.58 -8.61 -63.90
C LEU A 136 0.33 -7.96 -63.27
N ASP A 137 -0.28 -8.65 -62.29
CA ASP A 137 -1.29 -8.00 -61.45
C ASP A 137 -0.59 -7.02 -60.51
N MET A 138 -0.41 -5.79 -60.98
CA MET A 138 0.25 -4.73 -60.22
C MET A 138 -0.51 -4.34 -58.99
N ALA A 139 -1.84 -4.52 -58.96
CA ALA A 139 -2.64 -4.26 -57.78
C ALA A 139 -2.33 -5.28 -56.67
N HIS A 140 -2.19 -6.56 -57.04
CA HIS A 140 -1.80 -7.62 -56.11
C HIS A 140 -0.36 -7.43 -55.61
N VAL A 141 0.60 -7.11 -56.51
CA VAL A 141 1.99 -6.81 -56.13
C VAL A 141 2.06 -5.60 -55.19
N ALA A 142 1.33 -4.52 -55.47
CA ALA A 142 1.28 -3.34 -54.61
C ALA A 142 0.69 -3.66 -53.23
N LYS A 143 -0.35 -4.49 -53.14
CA LYS A 143 -0.94 -4.94 -51.89
C LYS A 143 0.05 -5.77 -51.08
N LEU A 144 0.72 -6.72 -51.66
CA LEU A 144 1.72 -7.56 -51.00
C LEU A 144 2.92 -6.75 -50.50
N THR A 145 3.44 -5.81 -51.32
CA THR A 145 4.57 -4.97 -50.90
C THR A 145 4.18 -3.98 -49.77
N THR A 146 2.96 -3.49 -49.76
CA THR A 146 2.43 -2.64 -48.69
C THR A 146 2.31 -3.44 -47.40
N GLU A 147 1.77 -4.67 -47.45
CA GLU A 147 1.66 -5.54 -46.29
C GLU A 147 3.03 -6.00 -45.79
N GLU A 148 3.97 -6.32 -46.68
CA GLU A 148 5.36 -6.62 -46.31
C GLU A 148 6.00 -5.45 -45.56
N ALA A 149 5.86 -4.21 -46.05
CA ALA A 149 6.39 -3.02 -45.40
C ALA A 149 5.75 -2.79 -44.01
N ARG A 150 4.43 -3.02 -43.90
CA ARG A 150 3.71 -2.96 -42.65
C ARG A 150 4.22 -3.97 -41.61
N LEU A 151 4.39 -5.22 -42.03
CA LEU A 151 4.89 -6.31 -41.17
C LEU A 151 6.34 -6.07 -40.75
N GLN A 152 7.20 -5.55 -41.65
CA GLN A 152 8.58 -5.17 -41.31
C GLN A 152 8.62 -4.06 -40.27
N LYS A 153 7.71 -3.05 -40.37
CA LYS A 153 7.56 -2.01 -39.37
C LYS A 153 7.19 -2.60 -37.99
N LEU A 154 6.17 -3.47 -37.97
CA LEU A 154 5.74 -4.15 -36.73
C LEU A 154 6.87 -4.96 -36.11
N LEU A 155 7.61 -5.70 -36.90
CA LEU A 155 8.80 -6.43 -36.44
C LEU A 155 9.88 -5.51 -35.87
N GLY A 156 10.13 -4.36 -36.51
CA GLY A 156 11.04 -3.35 -36.03
C GLY A 156 10.60 -2.83 -34.64
N THR A 157 9.31 -2.48 -34.49
CA THR A 157 8.75 -2.02 -33.24
C THR A 157 8.84 -3.08 -32.12
N LEU A 158 8.49 -4.34 -32.45
CA LEU A 158 8.60 -5.43 -31.48
C LEU A 158 10.05 -5.65 -30.99
N LYS A 159 11.03 -5.56 -31.92
CA LYS A 159 12.44 -5.67 -31.56
C LYS A 159 12.91 -4.56 -30.63
N THR A 160 12.36 -3.35 -30.72
CA THR A 160 12.68 -2.26 -29.78
C THR A 160 11.96 -2.42 -28.45
N TRP A 161 10.76 -2.97 -28.46
CA TRP A 161 9.97 -3.17 -27.22
C TRP A 161 10.50 -4.32 -26.36
N GLU A 162 11.05 -5.37 -26.97
CA GLU A 162 11.54 -6.54 -26.23
C GLU A 162 12.59 -6.19 -25.17
N PRO A 163 13.70 -5.46 -25.48
CA PRO A 163 14.66 -5.05 -24.47
C PRO A 163 14.07 -4.07 -23.45
N HIS A 164 13.17 -3.17 -23.88
CA HIS A 164 12.49 -2.24 -22.98
C HIS A 164 11.59 -2.99 -21.96
N LEU A 165 10.80 -3.93 -22.44
CA LEU A 165 9.96 -4.80 -21.60
C LEU A 165 10.80 -5.62 -20.61
N LYS A 166 11.95 -6.15 -21.06
CA LYS A 166 12.91 -6.85 -20.19
C LYS A 166 13.47 -5.94 -19.12
N GLY A 167 13.82 -4.70 -19.47
CA GLY A 167 14.26 -3.67 -18.54
C GLY A 167 13.20 -3.37 -17.46
N LEU A 168 11.98 -3.07 -17.88
CA LEU A 168 10.85 -2.79 -16.98
C LEU A 168 10.54 -3.97 -16.05
N ARG A 169 10.58 -5.21 -16.56
CA ARG A 169 10.39 -6.42 -15.74
C ARG A 169 11.47 -6.56 -14.67
N THR A 170 12.72 -6.25 -15.00
CA THR A 170 13.84 -6.30 -14.07
C THR A 170 13.70 -5.22 -12.99
N GLU A 171 13.37 -4.00 -13.38
CA GLU A 171 13.12 -2.89 -12.46
C GLU A 171 11.94 -3.18 -11.52
N TYR A 172 10.84 -3.68 -12.07
CA TYR A 172 9.67 -4.09 -11.29
C TYR A 172 10.03 -5.17 -10.27
N ALA A 173 10.73 -6.23 -10.69
CA ALA A 173 11.16 -7.30 -9.79
C ALA A 173 12.09 -6.77 -8.68
N SER A 174 13.04 -5.87 -9.01
CA SER A 174 13.94 -5.26 -8.04
C SER A 174 13.21 -4.37 -7.04
N THR A 175 12.19 -3.64 -7.49
CA THR A 175 11.35 -2.77 -6.63
C THR A 175 10.51 -3.59 -5.67
N LEU A 176 9.91 -4.68 -6.15
CA LEU A 176 9.20 -5.63 -5.27
C LEU A 176 10.15 -6.26 -4.25
N ALA A 177 11.34 -6.69 -4.65
CA ALA A 177 12.33 -7.26 -3.74
C ALA A 177 12.75 -6.26 -2.65
N ARG A 178 12.97 -4.99 -2.99
CA ARG A 178 13.25 -3.92 -2.03
C ARG A 178 12.08 -3.71 -1.06
N ARG A 179 10.85 -3.70 -1.57
CA ARG A 179 9.63 -3.57 -0.75
C ARG A 179 9.55 -4.71 0.27
N TRP A 180 9.71 -5.95 -0.16
CA TRP A 180 9.66 -7.11 0.75
C TRP A 180 10.81 -7.11 1.75
N SER A 181 12.02 -6.76 1.34
CA SER A 181 13.16 -6.62 2.26
C SER A 181 12.92 -5.55 3.33
N ALA A 182 12.35 -4.40 2.95
CA ALA A 182 11.99 -3.36 3.91
C ALA A 182 10.92 -3.86 4.91
N ARG A 183 9.90 -4.58 4.43
CA ARG A 183 8.88 -5.18 5.30
C ARG A 183 9.45 -6.22 6.26
N GLN A 184 10.34 -7.08 5.80
CA GLN A 184 11.00 -8.05 6.68
C GLN A 184 11.80 -7.35 7.80
N LYS A 185 12.45 -6.22 7.52
CA LYS A 185 13.11 -5.41 8.56
C LYS A 185 12.10 -4.89 9.58
N VAL A 186 10.94 -4.40 9.14
CA VAL A 186 9.87 -3.96 10.06
C VAL A 186 9.34 -5.14 10.87
N ALA A 187 9.06 -6.28 10.24
CA ALA A 187 8.60 -7.49 10.91
C ALA A 187 9.59 -7.97 11.97
N SER A 188 10.90 -7.97 11.66
CA SER A 188 11.94 -8.37 12.64
C SER A 188 12.00 -7.40 13.83
N LEU A 189 11.84 -6.09 13.61
CA LEU A 189 11.78 -5.10 14.69
C LEU A 189 10.53 -5.29 15.56
N ARG A 190 9.37 -5.54 14.94
CA ARG A 190 8.12 -5.85 15.66
C ARG A 190 8.26 -7.13 16.48
N GLN A 191 8.87 -8.15 15.92
CA GLN A 191 9.10 -9.42 16.63
C GLN A 191 10.06 -9.24 17.82
N ALA A 192 11.13 -8.46 17.65
CA ALA A 192 12.05 -8.12 18.75
C ALA A 192 11.32 -7.35 19.86
N TYR A 193 10.46 -6.39 19.49
CA TYR A 193 9.60 -5.68 20.43
C TYR A 193 8.63 -6.63 21.13
N ALA A 194 8.00 -7.56 20.41
CA ALA A 194 7.07 -8.53 20.97
C ALA A 194 7.72 -9.42 22.02
N ILE A 195 8.95 -9.86 21.78
CA ILE A 195 9.74 -10.64 22.74
C ILE A 195 10.01 -9.81 24.01
N LYS A 196 10.46 -8.55 23.85
CA LYS A 196 10.72 -7.65 24.94
C LYS A 196 9.44 -7.36 25.75
N ALA A 197 8.34 -7.06 25.09
CA ALA A 197 7.04 -6.82 25.70
C ALA A 197 6.53 -8.05 26.46
N SER A 198 6.64 -9.26 25.87
CA SER A 198 6.24 -10.50 26.53
C SER A 198 7.04 -10.77 27.80
N ARG A 199 8.35 -10.46 27.81
CA ARG A 199 9.19 -10.57 29.00
C ARG A 199 8.76 -9.59 30.08
N ALA A 200 8.58 -8.32 29.70
CA ALA A 200 8.13 -7.27 30.64
C ALA A 200 6.75 -7.60 31.23
N LEU A 201 5.83 -8.14 30.44
CA LEU A 201 4.53 -8.62 30.92
C LEU A 201 4.66 -9.79 31.90
N GLY A 202 5.57 -10.72 31.67
CA GLY A 202 5.82 -11.84 32.57
C GLY A 202 6.40 -11.43 33.93
N GLU A 203 7.09 -10.28 34.00
CA GLU A 203 7.58 -9.69 35.27
C GLU A 203 6.47 -9.02 36.08
N VAL A 204 5.37 -8.67 35.42
CA VAL A 204 4.27 -7.90 35.99
C VAL A 204 3.05 -8.77 36.30
N LEU A 205 2.74 -9.70 35.40
CA LEU A 205 1.58 -10.58 35.50
C LEU A 205 2.05 -11.96 35.99
N THR A 206 2.03 -12.18 37.31
CA THR A 206 2.54 -13.42 37.91
C THR A 206 1.65 -14.63 37.63
N ASP A 207 0.33 -14.41 37.53
CA ASP A 207 -0.65 -15.49 37.34
C ASP A 207 -1.00 -15.77 35.88
N LEU A 208 -0.56 -14.90 34.98
CA LEU A 208 -0.83 -14.97 33.56
C LEU A 208 0.47 -14.88 32.76
N GLN A 209 0.78 -15.90 32.02
CA GLN A 209 1.87 -15.85 31.05
C GLN A 209 1.32 -15.28 29.73
N VAL A 210 1.64 -14.02 29.42
CA VAL A 210 1.23 -13.36 28.21
C VAL A 210 2.32 -13.40 27.16
N LYS A 211 2.00 -13.91 25.97
CA LYS A 211 2.90 -13.96 24.83
C LYS A 211 2.36 -13.11 23.69
N LEU A 212 3.05 -12.03 23.37
CA LEU A 212 2.84 -11.22 22.16
C LEU A 212 3.70 -11.81 21.03
N GLN A 213 3.10 -11.98 19.88
CA GLN A 213 3.77 -12.39 18.63
C GLN A 213 3.19 -11.58 17.49
N TYR A 214 3.97 -11.39 16.42
CA TYR A 214 3.47 -10.86 15.15
C TYR A 214 3.52 -11.95 14.09
N VAL A 215 2.40 -12.17 13.40
CA VAL A 215 2.37 -12.98 12.18
C VAL A 215 2.79 -12.07 11.04
N GLU A 216 3.96 -12.31 10.48
CA GLU A 216 4.51 -11.52 9.37
C GLU A 216 3.54 -11.53 8.20
N SER A 217 3.19 -10.34 7.70
CA SER A 217 2.25 -10.17 6.58
C SER A 217 0.88 -10.84 6.80
N GLY A 218 0.45 -10.99 8.05
CA GLY A 218 -0.77 -11.69 8.42
C GLY A 218 -2.07 -10.89 8.19
N TYR A 219 -1.98 -9.62 7.82
CA TYR A 219 -3.14 -8.75 7.55
C TYR A 219 -3.04 -8.10 6.19
N ALA A 220 -4.02 -8.35 5.33
CA ALA A 220 -4.07 -7.82 3.95
C ALA A 220 -5.53 -7.65 3.49
N GLU A 221 -6.31 -6.77 4.14
CA GLU A 221 -7.75 -6.61 3.88
C GLU A 221 -8.04 -6.22 2.43
N GLN A 222 -7.24 -5.32 1.84
CA GLN A 222 -7.40 -4.95 0.42
C GLN A 222 -7.26 -6.14 -0.53
N ALA A 223 -6.44 -7.13 -0.18
CA ALA A 223 -6.27 -8.32 -1.00
C ALA A 223 -7.50 -9.25 -0.96
N VAL A 224 -8.31 -9.20 0.11
CA VAL A 224 -9.60 -9.92 0.19
C VAL A 224 -10.52 -9.45 -0.94
N ASP A 225 -10.64 -8.13 -1.12
CA ASP A 225 -11.51 -7.54 -2.14
C ASP A 225 -11.01 -7.86 -3.55
N VAL A 226 -9.69 -7.80 -3.77
CA VAL A 226 -9.08 -8.16 -5.07
C VAL A 226 -9.35 -9.63 -5.39
N ILE A 227 -9.16 -10.55 -4.44
CA ILE A 227 -9.43 -11.97 -4.64
C ILE A 227 -10.91 -12.21 -4.91
N ALA A 228 -11.80 -11.64 -4.10
CA ALA A 228 -13.24 -11.80 -4.25
C ALA A 228 -13.71 -11.27 -5.62
N SER A 229 -13.21 -10.13 -6.06
CA SER A 229 -13.53 -9.55 -7.37
C SER A 229 -13.02 -10.42 -8.52
N ALA A 230 -11.77 -10.88 -8.48
CA ALA A 230 -11.18 -11.74 -9.50
C ALA A 230 -11.94 -13.07 -9.66
N MET A 231 -12.38 -13.62 -8.53
CA MET A 231 -13.19 -14.85 -8.49
C MET A 231 -14.67 -14.62 -8.80
N SER A 232 -15.12 -13.36 -8.95
CA SER A 232 -16.54 -13.00 -9.07
C SER A 232 -17.37 -13.52 -7.88
N TRP A 233 -16.77 -13.57 -6.70
CA TRP A 233 -17.45 -14.02 -5.50
C TRP A 233 -18.35 -12.92 -4.96
N ARG A 234 -19.62 -13.26 -4.75
CA ARG A 234 -20.57 -12.36 -4.08
C ARG A 234 -20.21 -12.22 -2.60
N THR A 235 -20.77 -11.22 -1.93
CA THR A 235 -20.52 -10.91 -0.51
C THR A 235 -20.59 -12.13 0.41
N VAL A 236 -21.48 -13.08 0.13
CA VAL A 236 -21.61 -14.35 0.86
C VAL A 236 -20.33 -15.22 0.80
N ASN A 237 -19.54 -15.10 -0.26
CA ASN A 237 -18.31 -15.86 -0.45
C ASN A 237 -17.02 -15.07 -0.11
N HIS A 238 -17.13 -13.80 0.32
CA HIS A 238 -15.99 -13.03 0.84
C HIS A 238 -15.26 -13.74 2.01
N PRO A 239 -15.96 -14.50 2.89
CA PRO A 239 -15.27 -15.31 3.91
C PRO A 239 -14.28 -16.31 3.35
N LYS A 240 -14.47 -16.84 2.12
CA LYS A 240 -13.50 -17.72 1.47
C LYS A 240 -12.19 -17.00 1.10
N ALA A 241 -12.29 -15.76 0.60
CA ALA A 241 -11.13 -14.95 0.29
C ALA A 241 -10.35 -14.58 1.56
N ARG A 242 -11.08 -14.22 2.62
CA ARG A 242 -10.49 -13.94 3.94
C ARG A 242 -9.79 -15.17 4.51
N LEU A 243 -10.43 -16.35 4.46
CA LEU A 243 -9.84 -17.59 4.92
C LEU A 243 -8.54 -17.96 4.17
N ILE A 244 -8.47 -17.68 2.85
CA ILE A 244 -7.22 -17.87 2.10
C ILE A 244 -6.10 -17.03 2.73
N LEU A 245 -6.35 -15.74 3.02
CA LEU A 245 -5.33 -14.83 3.55
C LEU A 245 -5.04 -15.04 5.05
N GLU A 246 -5.98 -15.60 5.80
CA GLU A 246 -5.76 -16.03 7.19
C GLU A 246 -4.83 -17.26 7.31
N LYS A 247 -4.95 -18.19 6.37
CA LYS A 247 -4.16 -19.43 6.37
C LYS A 247 -2.90 -19.33 5.52
N LEU A 248 -2.93 -18.49 4.45
CA LEU A 248 -1.80 -18.19 3.58
C LEU A 248 -1.58 -16.67 3.60
N THR A 249 -0.41 -16.22 4.06
CA THR A 249 -0.08 -14.79 3.92
C THR A 249 -0.03 -14.37 2.46
N LEU A 250 -0.30 -13.09 2.15
CA LEU A 250 -0.28 -12.62 0.77
C LEU A 250 1.03 -12.93 0.03
N PRO A 251 2.23 -12.80 0.62
CA PRO A 251 3.47 -13.23 -0.03
C PRO A 251 3.50 -14.72 -0.36
N SER A 252 2.98 -15.57 0.55
CA SER A 252 2.90 -17.02 0.32
C SER A 252 1.93 -17.38 -0.79
N LEU A 253 0.79 -16.67 -0.86
CA LEU A 253 -0.18 -16.81 -1.96
C LEU A 253 0.44 -16.40 -3.30
N LEU A 254 1.11 -15.24 -3.35
CA LEU A 254 1.80 -14.77 -4.56
C LEU A 254 2.90 -15.76 -5.03
N ALA A 255 3.62 -16.36 -4.08
CA ALA A 255 4.60 -17.41 -4.39
C ALA A 255 3.93 -18.68 -4.97
N ALA A 256 2.78 -19.10 -4.40
CA ALA A 256 1.99 -20.21 -4.89
C ALA A 256 1.45 -19.94 -6.32
N ILE A 257 0.97 -18.73 -6.58
CA ILE A 257 0.51 -18.27 -7.91
C ILE A 257 1.67 -18.34 -8.91
N ALA A 258 2.83 -17.75 -8.57
CA ALA A 258 4.00 -17.71 -9.44
C ALA A 258 4.52 -19.11 -9.82
N LYS A 259 4.45 -20.05 -8.89
CA LYS A 259 4.89 -21.44 -9.06
C LYS A 259 3.77 -22.40 -9.48
N ARG A 260 2.53 -21.90 -9.61
CA ARG A 260 1.32 -22.70 -9.88
C ARG A 260 1.15 -23.88 -8.91
N GLN A 261 1.42 -23.65 -7.62
CA GLN A 261 1.37 -24.68 -6.59
C GLN A 261 -0.04 -24.84 -6.04
N ILE A 262 -0.63 -26.01 -6.23
CA ILE A 262 -1.99 -26.36 -5.76
C ILE A 262 -2.01 -26.68 -4.27
N PRO A 263 -1.02 -27.42 -3.69
CA PRO A 263 -1.07 -27.91 -2.30
C PRO A 263 -1.34 -26.83 -1.24
N PRO A 264 -0.78 -25.59 -1.34
CA PRO A 264 -1.06 -24.56 -0.34
C PRO A 264 -2.54 -24.21 -0.19
N LEU A 265 -3.31 -24.21 -1.30
CA LEU A 265 -4.74 -23.90 -1.28
C LEU A 265 -5.58 -25.11 -0.81
N THR A 266 -5.24 -26.31 -1.25
CA THR A 266 -5.98 -27.53 -0.86
C THR A 266 -5.72 -27.94 0.60
N SER A 267 -4.66 -27.43 1.23
CA SER A 267 -4.39 -27.65 2.66
C SER A 267 -5.19 -26.72 3.59
N ILE A 268 -5.91 -25.72 3.03
CA ILE A 268 -6.71 -24.81 3.84
C ILE A 268 -7.91 -25.52 4.43
N ARG A 269 -8.05 -25.41 5.76
CA ARG A 269 -9.15 -25.98 6.52
C ARG A 269 -9.88 -24.88 7.30
N ASN A 270 -11.19 -25.05 7.47
CA ASN A 270 -11.98 -24.17 8.33
C ASN A 270 -11.81 -24.55 9.82
N ASP A 271 -12.50 -23.84 10.69
CA ASP A 271 -12.44 -24.07 12.15
C ASP A 271 -13.00 -25.44 12.57
N ALA A 272 -13.79 -26.10 11.71
CA ALA A 272 -14.28 -27.46 11.89
C ALA A 272 -13.33 -28.51 11.28
N ASP A 273 -12.10 -28.16 10.94
CA ASP A 273 -11.08 -28.99 10.28
C ASP A 273 -11.50 -29.58 8.91
N LEU A 274 -12.49 -28.98 8.26
CA LEU A 274 -12.95 -29.40 6.95
C LEU A 274 -12.17 -28.67 5.85
N GLN A 275 -11.72 -29.44 4.84
CA GLN A 275 -11.06 -28.89 3.66
C GLN A 275 -11.99 -27.94 2.92
N GLN A 276 -11.52 -26.72 2.60
CA GLN A 276 -12.35 -25.69 2.01
C GLN A 276 -12.26 -25.59 0.48
N PHE A 277 -11.15 -26.01 -0.09
CA PHE A 277 -10.91 -25.92 -1.52
C PHE A 277 -10.52 -27.29 -2.07
N SER A 278 -11.27 -27.73 -3.08
CA SER A 278 -10.92 -28.90 -3.87
C SER A 278 -9.74 -28.62 -4.78
N THR A 279 -9.18 -29.64 -5.42
CA THR A 279 -8.13 -29.47 -6.42
C THR A 279 -8.63 -28.64 -7.64
N SER A 280 -9.91 -28.76 -7.98
CA SER A 280 -10.53 -27.98 -9.05
C SER A 280 -10.63 -26.51 -8.66
N ASP A 281 -11.11 -26.20 -7.44
CA ASP A 281 -11.19 -24.84 -6.93
C ASP A 281 -9.82 -24.18 -6.87
N ALA A 282 -8.81 -24.91 -6.38
CA ALA A 282 -7.45 -24.41 -6.29
C ALA A 282 -6.84 -24.07 -7.67
N LYS A 283 -7.13 -24.88 -8.69
CA LYS A 283 -6.70 -24.61 -10.07
C LYS A 283 -7.39 -23.34 -10.60
N GLU A 284 -8.68 -23.21 -10.44
CA GLU A 284 -9.44 -22.03 -10.88
C GLU A 284 -8.94 -20.75 -10.19
N ILE A 285 -8.72 -20.81 -8.87
CA ILE A 285 -8.17 -19.69 -8.10
C ILE A 285 -6.80 -19.28 -8.64
N LEU A 286 -5.88 -20.26 -8.82
CA LEU A 286 -4.55 -19.97 -9.34
C LEU A 286 -4.58 -19.41 -10.74
N GLU A 287 -5.47 -19.89 -11.63
CA GLU A 287 -5.62 -19.39 -12.98
C GLU A 287 -6.07 -17.94 -13.00
N LYS A 288 -7.18 -17.62 -12.33
CA LYS A 288 -7.73 -16.27 -12.27
C LYS A 288 -6.78 -15.27 -11.59
N LEU A 289 -6.14 -15.67 -10.50
CA LEU A 289 -5.19 -14.80 -9.80
C LEU A 289 -3.83 -14.68 -10.54
N SER A 290 -3.57 -15.53 -11.53
CA SER A 290 -2.38 -15.43 -12.40
C SER A 290 -2.54 -14.39 -13.51
N GLU A 291 -3.74 -13.87 -13.75
CA GLU A 291 -3.96 -12.80 -14.72
C GLU A 291 -3.08 -11.59 -14.39
N PRO A 292 -2.36 -11.01 -15.38
CA PRO A 292 -1.37 -9.97 -15.11
C PRO A 292 -1.92 -8.75 -14.35
N SER A 293 -3.16 -8.33 -14.65
CA SER A 293 -3.84 -7.23 -13.97
C SER A 293 -4.12 -7.56 -12.51
N VAL A 294 -4.76 -8.70 -12.26
CA VAL A 294 -5.12 -9.17 -10.90
C VAL A 294 -3.88 -9.37 -10.05
N ARG A 295 -2.86 -10.01 -10.62
CA ARG A 295 -1.59 -10.22 -9.93
C ARG A 295 -0.91 -8.89 -9.56
N ALA A 296 -0.88 -7.92 -10.48
CA ALA A 296 -0.33 -6.60 -10.22
C ALA A 296 -1.10 -5.87 -9.11
N ASP A 297 -2.42 -6.01 -9.04
CA ASP A 297 -3.24 -5.42 -7.99
C ASP A 297 -2.97 -6.10 -6.63
N LEU A 298 -2.85 -7.43 -6.57
CA LEU A 298 -2.43 -8.14 -5.36
C LEU A 298 -1.03 -7.71 -4.89
N GLU A 299 -0.07 -7.54 -5.81
CA GLU A 299 1.28 -7.10 -5.50
C GLU A 299 1.34 -5.65 -4.98
N LYS A 300 0.36 -4.80 -5.31
CA LYS A 300 0.23 -3.42 -4.79
C LYS A 300 -0.43 -3.35 -3.42
N CYS A 301 -1.22 -4.35 -3.02
CA CYS A 301 -1.97 -4.32 -1.77
C CYS A 301 -1.08 -3.99 -0.57
N HIS A 302 -1.65 -3.22 0.35
CA HIS A 302 -1.04 -2.98 1.64
C HIS A 302 -1.13 -4.24 2.48
N VAL A 303 -0.01 -4.57 3.14
CA VAL A 303 0.11 -5.76 3.98
C VAL A 303 0.71 -5.33 5.31
N ASP A 304 0.13 -5.76 6.42
CA ASP A 304 0.64 -5.53 7.76
C ASP A 304 0.88 -6.82 8.52
N ASP A 305 1.72 -6.74 9.57
CA ASP A 305 1.90 -7.85 10.48
C ASP A 305 0.74 -7.89 11.47
N LEU A 306 0.16 -9.07 11.63
CA LEU A 306 -0.96 -9.28 12.53
C LEU A 306 -0.44 -9.53 13.97
N PRO A 307 -0.73 -8.65 14.95
CA PRO A 307 -0.40 -8.93 16.33
C PRO A 307 -1.30 -10.05 16.87
N LYS A 308 -0.67 -11.04 17.50
CA LYS A 308 -1.36 -12.14 18.16
C LYS A 308 -0.94 -12.21 19.63
N LEU A 309 -1.92 -12.01 20.52
CA LEU A 309 -1.76 -12.16 21.96
C LEU A 309 -2.32 -13.52 22.38
N THR A 310 -1.50 -14.30 23.04
CA THR A 310 -1.91 -15.55 23.68
C THR A 310 -1.64 -15.47 25.17
N VAL A 311 -2.60 -15.93 25.95
CA VAL A 311 -2.51 -15.94 27.42
C VAL A 311 -2.56 -17.38 27.91
N THR A 312 -1.59 -17.77 28.70
CA THR A 312 -1.56 -19.07 29.38
C THR A 312 -1.78 -18.82 30.86
N ARG A 313 -2.86 -19.38 31.40
CA ARG A 313 -3.15 -19.33 32.83
C ARG A 313 -2.68 -20.61 33.47
N ARG A 314 -1.96 -20.47 34.58
CA ARG A 314 -1.67 -21.57 35.48
C ARG A 314 -2.93 -21.87 36.32
N ILE A 315 -3.40 -23.09 36.30
CA ILE A 315 -4.53 -23.56 37.10
C ILE A 315 -3.94 -24.58 38.08
N GLU A 316 -3.93 -24.23 39.36
CA GLU A 316 -3.48 -25.12 40.43
C GLU A 316 -4.51 -26.25 40.60
N HIS A 317 -4.07 -27.48 40.47
CA HIS A 317 -4.87 -28.65 40.74
C HIS A 317 -4.14 -29.55 41.76
N ALA A 318 -4.89 -30.32 42.58
CA ALA A 318 -4.35 -31.26 43.51
C ALA A 318 -3.39 -32.29 42.89
N ASP A 319 -3.59 -32.61 41.62
CA ASP A 319 -2.79 -33.56 40.83
C ASP A 319 -1.67 -32.90 40.02
N GLY A 320 -1.38 -31.60 40.26
CA GLY A 320 -0.36 -30.83 39.55
C GLY A 320 -0.95 -29.71 38.69
N ASP A 321 -0.09 -28.72 38.37
CA ASP A 321 -0.48 -27.54 37.63
C ASP A 321 -0.92 -27.84 36.21
N ARG A 322 -2.05 -27.32 35.81
CA ARG A 322 -2.53 -27.37 34.43
C ARG A 322 -2.39 -25.97 33.80
N PHE A 323 -2.02 -25.94 32.52
CA PHE A 323 -1.84 -24.71 31.76
C PHE A 323 -2.93 -24.62 30.70
N ALA A 324 -3.84 -23.66 30.83
CA ALA A 324 -4.85 -23.36 29.83
C ALA A 324 -4.38 -22.21 28.94
N LYS A 325 -4.13 -22.50 27.67
CA LYS A 325 -3.81 -21.49 26.65
C LYS A 325 -5.10 -20.98 25.99
N ARG A 326 -5.27 -19.69 25.97
CA ARG A 326 -6.40 -19.01 25.33
C ARG A 326 -5.91 -17.88 24.43
N ASP A 327 -6.62 -17.63 23.35
CA ASP A 327 -6.41 -16.42 22.58
C ASP A 327 -7.01 -15.22 23.31
N PHE A 328 -6.45 -14.04 23.09
CA PHE A 328 -6.86 -12.80 23.78
C PHE A 328 -8.37 -12.53 23.70
N SER A 329 -8.98 -12.79 22.54
CA SER A 329 -10.43 -12.63 22.33
C SER A 329 -11.32 -13.55 23.18
N GLN A 330 -10.77 -14.61 23.73
CA GLN A 330 -11.48 -15.58 24.59
C GLN A 330 -11.39 -15.24 26.09
N LEU A 331 -10.67 -14.17 26.43
CA LEU A 331 -10.56 -13.69 27.81
C LEU A 331 -11.80 -12.86 28.18
N SER A 332 -12.09 -12.79 29.51
CA SER A 332 -13.06 -11.84 30.02
C SER A 332 -12.63 -10.39 29.75
N LEU A 333 -13.57 -9.46 29.69
CA LEU A 333 -13.28 -8.05 29.43
C LEU A 333 -12.26 -7.48 30.43
N GLY A 334 -12.40 -7.79 31.71
CA GLY A 334 -11.44 -7.37 32.74
C GLY A 334 -10.04 -7.96 32.52
N GLN A 335 -9.93 -9.23 32.12
CA GLN A 335 -8.62 -9.83 31.81
C GLN A 335 -7.99 -9.21 30.55
N GLN A 336 -8.80 -8.90 29.53
CA GLN A 336 -8.31 -8.19 28.34
C GLN A 336 -7.77 -6.81 28.73
N GLN A 337 -8.51 -6.07 29.53
CA GLN A 337 -8.12 -4.74 30.00
C GLN A 337 -6.85 -4.81 30.87
N SER A 338 -6.75 -5.79 31.76
CA SER A 338 -5.54 -6.02 32.59
C SER A 338 -4.29 -6.22 31.74
N VAL A 339 -4.37 -7.07 30.72
CA VAL A 339 -3.25 -7.35 29.81
C VAL A 339 -2.86 -6.12 29.01
N LEU A 340 -3.84 -5.36 28.48
CA LEU A 340 -3.57 -4.14 27.71
C LEU A 340 -2.96 -3.03 28.56
N LEU A 341 -3.47 -2.81 29.77
CA LEU A 341 -2.91 -1.83 30.71
C LEU A 341 -1.48 -2.19 31.11
N ALA A 342 -1.24 -3.45 31.45
CA ALA A 342 0.10 -3.93 31.76
C ALA A 342 1.07 -3.73 30.58
N LEU A 343 0.62 -3.96 29.34
CA LEU A 343 1.41 -3.73 28.12
C LEU A 343 1.75 -2.25 27.93
N ILE A 344 0.76 -1.36 28.06
CA ILE A 344 0.92 0.09 27.88
C ILE A 344 1.86 0.67 28.96
N LEU A 345 1.67 0.27 30.20
CA LEU A 345 2.47 0.73 31.33
C LEU A 345 3.90 0.18 31.32
N SER A 346 4.11 -1.06 30.84
CA SER A 346 5.44 -1.66 30.72
C SER A 346 6.24 -1.13 29.52
N SER A 347 5.65 -0.32 28.66
CA SER A 347 6.32 0.28 27.51
C SER A 347 7.41 1.26 27.94
N ASP A 348 8.58 1.23 27.26
CA ASP A 348 9.70 2.18 27.50
C ASP A 348 9.45 3.59 26.92
N SER A 349 8.22 3.90 26.52
CA SER A 349 7.88 5.21 25.99
C SER A 349 8.09 6.30 27.04
N LYS A 350 8.73 7.39 26.65
CA LYS A 350 8.90 8.61 27.47
C LYS A 350 7.78 9.64 27.24
N ARG A 351 6.83 9.35 26.36
CA ARG A 351 5.71 10.26 26.07
C ARG A 351 4.75 10.28 27.27
N PRO A 352 4.11 11.42 27.57
CA PRO A 352 3.05 11.48 28.55
C PRO A 352 1.96 10.45 28.29
N LEU A 353 1.43 9.85 29.33
CA LEU A 353 0.35 8.86 29.26
C LEU A 353 -0.86 9.42 30.02
N ILE A 354 -2.00 9.44 29.33
CA ILE A 354 -3.29 9.82 29.91
C ILE A 354 -4.16 8.58 29.94
N ILE A 355 -4.70 8.26 31.12
CA ILE A 355 -5.59 7.10 31.31
C ILE A 355 -6.87 7.60 31.99
N ASP A 356 -8.00 7.30 31.39
CA ASP A 356 -9.30 7.62 31.94
C ASP A 356 -9.96 6.36 32.50
N GLN A 357 -10.31 6.39 33.78
CA GLN A 357 -10.98 5.32 34.53
C GLN A 357 -10.40 3.91 34.31
N PRO A 358 -9.10 3.69 34.60
CA PRO A 358 -8.49 2.36 34.38
C PRO A 358 -9.10 1.25 35.22
N GLU A 359 -9.80 1.60 36.31
CA GLU A 359 -10.45 0.67 37.21
C GLU A 359 -11.70 -0.01 36.68
N ASP A 360 -12.30 0.53 35.62
CA ASP A 360 -13.51 -0.06 35.05
C ASP A 360 -13.24 -1.50 34.57
N ASN A 361 -14.07 -2.43 35.05
CA ASN A 361 -13.97 -3.87 34.79
C ASN A 361 -12.73 -4.58 35.38
N LEU A 362 -11.90 -3.90 36.19
CA LEU A 362 -10.79 -4.53 36.90
C LEU A 362 -11.23 -4.94 38.30
N ASP A 363 -10.72 -6.08 38.77
CA ASP A 363 -10.90 -6.47 40.16
C ASP A 363 -9.92 -5.70 41.07
N SER A 364 -10.32 -5.55 42.35
CA SER A 364 -9.53 -4.83 43.32
C SER A 364 -8.18 -5.47 43.63
N GLU A 365 -8.10 -6.80 43.50
CA GLU A 365 -6.87 -7.57 43.71
C GLU A 365 -5.85 -7.25 42.62
N PHE A 366 -6.28 -7.24 41.35
CA PHE A 366 -5.44 -6.83 40.22
C PHE A 366 -4.97 -5.37 40.36
N ILE A 367 -5.88 -4.46 40.73
CA ILE A 367 -5.51 -3.06 40.92
C ILE A 367 -4.40 -2.93 41.99
N PHE A 368 -4.54 -3.59 43.12
CA PHE A 368 -3.59 -3.48 44.20
C PHE A 368 -2.26 -4.19 43.93
N HIS A 369 -2.32 -5.45 43.51
CA HIS A 369 -1.12 -6.29 43.40
C HIS A 369 -0.38 -6.13 42.06
N THR A 370 -1.06 -5.64 41.02
CA THR A 370 -0.46 -5.56 39.66
C THR A 370 -0.42 -4.13 39.13
N PHE A 371 -1.58 -3.46 39.05
CA PHE A 371 -1.66 -2.17 38.36
C PHE A 371 -0.88 -1.08 39.10
N VAL A 372 -1.06 -0.92 40.42
CA VAL A 372 -0.39 0.10 41.24
C VAL A 372 1.14 -0.05 41.22
N PRO A 373 1.75 -1.22 41.44
CA PRO A 373 3.20 -1.36 41.34
C PRO A 373 3.76 -1.03 39.97
N VAL A 374 3.05 -1.37 38.87
CA VAL A 374 3.48 -1.06 37.52
C VAL A 374 3.34 0.43 37.23
N LEU A 375 2.27 1.06 37.69
CA LEU A 375 2.06 2.48 37.58
C LEU A 375 3.20 3.26 38.26
N ARG A 376 3.59 2.86 39.47
CA ARG A 376 4.72 3.46 40.20
C ARG A 376 6.03 3.37 39.39
N ARG A 377 6.33 2.25 38.76
CA ARG A 377 7.48 2.11 37.89
C ARG A 377 7.36 2.93 36.57
N ALA A 378 6.14 3.08 36.05
CA ALA A 378 5.92 3.85 34.82
C ALA A 378 6.14 5.34 35.02
N LYS A 379 5.70 5.89 36.16
CA LYS A 379 5.85 7.32 36.49
C LYS A 379 7.31 7.77 36.66
N GLU A 380 8.24 6.86 37.00
CA GLU A 380 9.68 7.15 37.04
C GLU A 380 10.28 7.50 35.67
N ARG A 381 9.62 7.06 34.60
CA ARG A 381 10.13 7.19 33.22
C ARG A 381 9.37 8.25 32.40
N ARG A 382 8.09 8.50 32.71
CA ARG A 382 7.23 9.40 31.98
C ARG A 382 6.16 10.02 32.86
N GLN A 383 5.65 11.15 32.45
CA GLN A 383 4.46 11.73 33.09
C GLN A 383 3.25 10.81 32.88
N VAL A 384 2.52 10.53 33.96
CA VAL A 384 1.26 9.78 33.90
C VAL A 384 0.16 10.64 34.50
N ILE A 385 -0.93 10.80 33.75
CA ILE A 385 -2.13 11.54 34.18
C ILE A 385 -3.27 10.54 34.21
N ILE A 386 -3.89 10.36 35.38
CA ILE A 386 -4.98 9.39 35.54
C ILE A 386 -6.21 10.12 36.04
N VAL A 387 -7.33 9.88 35.40
CA VAL A 387 -8.66 10.22 35.91
C VAL A 387 -9.22 8.96 36.56
N THR A 388 -9.55 9.01 37.83
CA THR A 388 -10.00 7.83 38.57
C THR A 388 -10.95 8.20 39.71
N HIS A 389 -11.84 7.28 40.05
CA HIS A 389 -12.64 7.32 41.26
C HIS A 389 -12.25 6.24 42.29
N ASN A 390 -11.12 5.53 42.03
CA ASN A 390 -10.61 4.44 42.86
C ASN A 390 -9.50 4.95 43.80
N ALA A 391 -9.72 4.83 45.10
CA ALA A 391 -8.79 5.26 46.14
C ALA A 391 -7.43 4.52 46.05
N ASN A 392 -7.42 3.24 45.69
CA ASN A 392 -6.18 2.47 45.55
C ASN A 392 -5.28 3.03 44.44
N ILE A 393 -5.86 3.52 43.35
CA ILE A 393 -5.09 4.12 42.26
C ILE A 393 -4.60 5.51 42.65
N ALA A 394 -5.49 6.35 43.19
CA ALA A 394 -5.15 7.72 43.52
C ALA A 394 -4.13 7.82 44.66
N VAL A 395 -4.32 7.04 45.73
CA VAL A 395 -3.50 7.11 46.93
C VAL A 395 -2.30 6.17 46.86
N LEU A 396 -2.52 4.89 46.57
CA LEU A 396 -1.44 3.89 46.55
C LEU A 396 -0.57 3.99 45.29
N GLY A 397 -1.06 4.63 44.24
CA GLY A 397 -0.28 5.00 43.06
C GLY A 397 0.80 6.05 43.33
N ASP A 398 0.77 6.65 44.55
CA ASP A 398 1.75 7.62 45.02
C ASP A 398 1.85 8.82 44.06
N ALA A 399 0.69 9.46 43.82
CA ALA A 399 0.61 10.59 42.89
C ALA A 399 1.28 11.84 43.51
N GLU A 400 2.18 12.47 42.74
CA GLU A 400 2.84 13.72 43.11
C GLU A 400 1.85 14.89 43.20
N GLN A 401 0.76 14.80 42.43
CA GLN A 401 -0.30 15.80 42.46
C GLN A 401 -1.66 15.15 42.33
N LEU A 402 -2.54 15.49 43.27
CA LEU A 402 -3.98 15.19 43.22
C LEU A 402 -4.74 16.47 42.86
N ILE A 403 -5.68 16.37 41.91
CA ILE A 403 -6.61 17.43 41.55
C ILE A 403 -8.02 16.88 41.79
N VAL A 404 -8.69 17.37 42.78
CA VAL A 404 -9.99 16.88 43.19
C VAL A 404 -11.08 17.72 42.58
N PHE A 405 -11.94 17.12 41.80
CA PHE A 405 -13.08 17.76 41.14
C PHE A 405 -14.39 17.46 41.88
N LYS A 406 -15.27 18.44 41.94
CA LYS A 406 -16.67 18.26 42.32
C LYS A 406 -17.57 18.83 41.23
N SER A 407 -18.53 18.03 40.78
CA SER A 407 -19.51 18.45 39.80
C SER A 407 -20.79 18.93 40.47
N ASN A 408 -21.34 20.04 40.00
CA ASN A 408 -22.67 20.53 40.28
C ASN A 408 -23.39 20.71 38.96
N ASN A 409 -24.40 19.91 38.72
CA ASN A 409 -25.27 19.83 37.52
C ASN A 409 -24.66 20.26 36.14
N ASP A 410 -24.15 21.49 36.03
CA ASP A 410 -23.66 22.01 34.73
C ASP A 410 -22.15 22.35 34.73
N HIS A 411 -21.49 22.36 35.89
CA HIS A 411 -20.08 22.77 35.98
C HIS A 411 -19.29 21.90 36.96
N SER A 412 -18.07 21.57 36.56
CA SER A 412 -17.09 20.95 37.46
C SER A 412 -16.14 22.01 38.03
N LYS A 413 -15.91 21.97 39.35
CA LYS A 413 -14.99 22.87 40.06
C LYS A 413 -13.88 22.08 40.74
N ILE A 414 -12.67 22.60 40.69
CA ILE A 414 -11.55 22.09 41.49
C ILE A 414 -11.81 22.48 42.93
N VAL A 415 -11.92 21.51 43.83
CA VAL A 415 -12.15 21.71 45.26
C VAL A 415 -10.87 21.60 46.07
N ALA A 416 -9.87 20.86 45.62
CA ALA A 416 -8.55 20.77 46.20
C ALA A 416 -7.50 20.43 45.15
N ARG A 417 -6.27 20.89 45.37
CA ARG A 417 -5.10 20.58 44.54
C ARG A 417 -3.87 20.55 45.43
N GLY A 418 -3.11 19.46 45.39
CA GLY A 418 -1.89 19.31 46.16
C GLY A 418 -1.37 17.89 46.18
N SER A 419 -0.38 17.58 46.96
CA SER A 419 0.06 16.20 47.19
C SER A 419 -0.85 15.50 48.23
N ILE A 420 -0.67 14.20 48.41
CA ILE A 420 -1.41 13.45 49.43
C ILE A 420 -1.01 13.90 50.84
N ASP A 421 0.15 14.55 51.00
CA ASP A 421 0.63 15.09 52.28
C ASP A 421 -0.08 16.40 52.66
N ASP A 422 -0.65 17.10 51.69
CA ASP A 422 -1.44 18.30 51.91
C ASP A 422 -2.79 17.93 52.57
N ALA A 423 -3.10 18.50 53.71
CA ALA A 423 -4.31 18.18 54.47
C ALA A 423 -5.60 18.38 53.65
N ASP A 424 -5.70 19.48 52.90
CA ASP A 424 -6.87 19.81 52.10
C ASP A 424 -7.07 18.80 50.93
N ALA A 425 -5.99 18.45 50.25
CA ALA A 425 -6.03 17.49 49.15
C ALA A 425 -6.36 16.08 49.65
N ARG A 426 -5.76 15.66 50.75
CA ARG A 426 -6.00 14.37 51.38
C ARG A 426 -7.45 14.25 51.89
N ASP A 427 -7.96 15.24 52.61
CA ASP A 427 -9.31 15.22 53.19
C ASP A 427 -10.38 15.29 52.11
N ALA A 428 -10.16 16.08 51.06
CA ALA A 428 -11.05 16.12 49.88
C ALA A 428 -11.06 14.78 49.13
N SER A 429 -9.89 14.16 48.91
CA SER A 429 -9.78 12.86 48.30
C SER A 429 -10.46 11.75 49.10
N CYS A 430 -10.19 11.71 50.43
CA CYS A 430 -10.83 10.75 51.32
C CYS A 430 -12.36 10.91 51.33
N LYS A 431 -12.86 12.16 51.33
CA LYS A 431 -14.30 12.43 51.28
C LYS A 431 -14.97 11.93 50.02
N ILE A 432 -14.33 12.09 48.87
CA ILE A 432 -14.90 11.71 47.55
C ILE A 432 -14.73 10.23 47.30
N LEU A 433 -13.53 9.67 47.51
CA LEU A 433 -13.20 8.30 47.12
C LEU A 433 -13.65 7.26 48.14
N GLU A 434 -13.63 7.59 49.44
CA GLU A 434 -13.90 6.66 50.54
C GLU A 434 -15.24 6.92 51.26
N GLY A 435 -15.94 7.98 50.90
CA GLY A 435 -17.17 8.41 51.60
C GLY A 435 -16.92 9.06 52.93
N ALA A 436 -15.79 9.74 53.10
CA ALA A 436 -15.26 10.38 54.27
C ALA A 436 -14.60 9.41 55.29
N ARG A 437 -13.87 9.98 56.24
CA ARG A 437 -13.10 9.26 57.26
C ARG A 437 -13.95 8.31 58.10
N GLU A 438 -15.18 8.70 58.38
CA GLU A 438 -16.14 7.88 59.15
C GLU A 438 -16.52 6.60 58.45
N ALA A 439 -16.81 6.66 57.15
CA ALA A 439 -17.15 5.49 56.33
C ALA A 439 -15.95 4.52 56.21
N PHE A 440 -14.74 5.07 56.01
CA PHE A 440 -13.50 4.30 55.98
C PHE A 440 -13.28 3.56 57.33
N THR A 441 -13.34 4.29 58.46
CA THR A 441 -13.15 3.72 59.80
C THR A 441 -14.21 2.66 60.12
N ARG A 442 -15.47 2.88 59.73
CA ARG A 442 -16.54 1.92 59.93
C ARG A 442 -16.31 0.62 59.12
N ARG A 443 -15.85 0.72 57.87
CA ARG A 443 -15.49 -0.47 57.06
C ARG A 443 -14.34 -1.22 57.71
N ALA A 444 -13.25 -0.54 58.08
CA ALA A 444 -12.11 -1.14 58.76
C ALA A 444 -12.52 -1.92 60.00
N LYS A 445 -13.39 -1.32 60.86
CA LYS A 445 -13.92 -1.96 62.05
C LYS A 445 -14.76 -3.21 61.72
N ILE A 446 -15.59 -3.17 60.69
CA ILE A 446 -16.42 -4.32 60.28
C ILE A 446 -15.53 -5.47 59.78
N TYR A 447 -14.45 -5.16 59.09
CA TYR A 447 -13.45 -6.16 58.64
C TYR A 447 -12.50 -6.66 59.71
N GLY A 448 -12.63 -6.13 60.95
CA GLY A 448 -11.74 -6.48 62.06
C GLY A 448 -10.31 -5.94 61.92
N ILE A 449 -10.13 -4.92 61.09
CA ILE A 449 -8.87 -4.23 60.86
C ILE A 449 -8.89 -3.02 61.84
N SER A 450 -8.18 -3.10 62.95
CA SER A 450 -8.07 -2.01 63.93
C SER A 450 -6.75 -1.25 63.82
#